data_c7edcf9af41d69acd9dacc5d73885ea1
#
_entry.id   c7edcf9af41d69acd9dacc5d73885ea1
#
_cell.length_a   1.000
_cell.length_b   1.000
_cell.length_c   1.000
_cell.angle_alpha   90.00
_cell.angle_beta   90.00
_cell.angle_gamma   90.00
#
_symmetry.space_group_name_H-M   'P 1'
#
loop_
_entity.id
_entity.type
_entity.pdbx_description
1 polymer ?
#
loop_
_entity_poly.entity_id
_entity_poly.type
_entity_poly.pdbx_seq_one_letter_code
_entity_poly.pdbx_strand_id
1 'polypeptide(L)'
;TTFAADPMRLMIAAAVGIIVLLVLIIKFKLHPVLSMMISAIIIGAGAGMPLTMISDTVEKGVGKTLQGIALLVGLGSMFGGILEVSGGAQRIAETLIGKFGQKKAGWALGLTGLVIGTTVFFEAGVVVLIPLAFSVAKQTKKSTLYYAIPLLSGLASGYAFVPPSAGSVLVANALGVNLGTMIMVGIPTALICMLVSGIIWGGFIGNRIFTELPANVGEIKDDGKEL
;
A
#
# COMPACT_ATOMS: atom_id res chain seq x y z
N THR A 1 -15.08 -32.58 20.04
CA THR A 1 -14.12 -33.48 19.35
C THR A 1 -12.96 -32.65 18.83
N THR A 2 -11.77 -32.87 19.46
CA THR A 2 -10.52 -32.25 18.99
C THR A 2 -10.17 -32.88 17.65
N PHE A 3 -10.17 -32.07 16.60
CA PHE A 3 -9.72 -32.47 15.28
C PHE A 3 -8.19 -32.60 15.30
N ALA A 4 -7.67 -33.82 15.22
CA ALA A 4 -6.25 -34.09 15.05
C ALA A 4 -5.97 -34.37 13.57
N ALA A 5 -5.42 -33.41 12.87
CA ALA A 5 -5.05 -33.57 11.47
C ALA A 5 -3.66 -34.19 11.34
N ASP A 6 -3.52 -35.11 10.40
CA ASP A 6 -2.21 -35.59 9.96
C ASP A 6 -1.40 -34.41 9.38
N PRO A 7 -0.18 -34.13 9.86
CA PRO A 7 0.65 -33.02 9.40
C PRO A 7 0.88 -33.05 7.87
N MET A 8 1.08 -34.24 7.30
CA MET A 8 1.29 -34.38 5.85
C MET A 8 0.03 -33.99 5.06
N ARG A 9 -1.14 -34.39 5.54
CA ARG A 9 -2.42 -34.05 4.94
C ARG A 9 -2.71 -32.56 5.01
N LEU A 10 -2.36 -31.89 6.14
CA LEU A 10 -2.46 -30.43 6.30
C LEU A 10 -1.55 -29.70 5.30
N MET A 11 -0.31 -30.12 5.14
CA MET A 11 0.62 -29.50 4.19
C MET A 11 0.12 -29.62 2.75
N ILE A 12 -0.36 -30.78 2.35
CA ILE A 12 -0.93 -31.00 1.00
C ILE A 12 -2.18 -30.14 0.80
N ALA A 13 -3.09 -30.14 1.77
CA ALA A 13 -4.31 -29.32 1.71
C ALA A 13 -4.00 -27.83 1.60
N ALA A 14 -3.02 -27.34 2.37
CA ALA A 14 -2.56 -25.94 2.29
C ALA A 14 -1.94 -25.63 0.92
N ALA A 15 -1.08 -26.47 0.40
CA ALA A 15 -0.46 -26.29 -0.92
C ALA A 15 -1.52 -26.25 -2.03
N VAL A 16 -2.47 -27.19 -2.02
CA VAL A 16 -3.60 -27.22 -2.97
C VAL A 16 -4.46 -25.95 -2.83
N GLY A 17 -4.77 -25.52 -1.62
CA GLY A 17 -5.56 -24.32 -1.38
C GLY A 17 -4.89 -23.04 -1.90
N ILE A 18 -3.57 -22.93 -1.76
CA ILE A 18 -2.81 -21.79 -2.31
C ILE A 18 -2.84 -21.82 -3.84
N ILE A 19 -2.65 -22.98 -4.45
CA ILE A 19 -2.75 -23.12 -5.91
C ILE A 19 -4.15 -22.74 -6.41
N VAL A 20 -5.18 -23.22 -5.75
CA VAL A 20 -6.57 -22.88 -6.08
C VAL A 20 -6.80 -21.37 -5.94
N LEU A 21 -6.34 -20.75 -4.87
CA LEU A 21 -6.42 -19.31 -4.65
C LEU A 21 -5.83 -18.53 -5.84
N LEU A 22 -4.62 -18.89 -6.24
CA LEU A 22 -3.94 -18.22 -7.35
C LEU A 22 -4.68 -18.45 -8.68
N VAL A 23 -5.17 -19.66 -8.95
CA VAL A 23 -5.95 -19.96 -10.14
C VAL A 23 -7.25 -19.16 -10.18
N LEU A 24 -7.96 -19.07 -9.06
CA LEU A 24 -9.20 -18.30 -8.96
C LEU A 24 -8.98 -16.80 -9.23
N ILE A 25 -7.90 -16.22 -8.70
CA ILE A 25 -7.59 -14.82 -8.89
C ILE A 25 -7.04 -14.56 -10.30
N ILE A 26 -6.06 -15.33 -10.75
CA ILE A 26 -5.34 -15.04 -12.00
C ILE A 26 -6.14 -15.47 -13.24
N LYS A 27 -6.66 -16.70 -13.24
CA LYS A 27 -7.34 -17.27 -14.41
C LYS A 27 -8.82 -16.90 -14.46
N PHE A 28 -9.53 -17.05 -13.34
CA PHE A 28 -10.97 -16.77 -13.27
C PHE A 28 -11.29 -15.31 -12.92
N LYS A 29 -10.28 -14.50 -12.54
CA LYS A 29 -10.43 -13.07 -12.18
C LYS A 29 -11.52 -12.83 -11.12
N LEU A 30 -11.71 -13.80 -10.23
CA LEU A 30 -12.62 -13.67 -9.11
C LEU A 30 -12.09 -12.67 -8.09
N HIS A 31 -13.01 -12.04 -7.38
CA HIS A 31 -12.65 -11.09 -6.32
C HIS A 31 -11.79 -11.79 -5.26
N PRO A 32 -10.65 -11.19 -4.82
CA PRO A 32 -9.72 -11.82 -3.88
C PRO A 32 -10.36 -12.35 -2.61
N VAL A 33 -11.31 -11.62 -2.02
CA VAL A 33 -12.02 -12.05 -0.81
C VAL A 33 -12.80 -13.35 -1.03
N LEU A 34 -13.53 -13.46 -2.14
CA LEU A 34 -14.26 -14.69 -2.49
C LEU A 34 -13.31 -15.85 -2.74
N SER A 35 -12.20 -15.58 -3.44
CA SER A 35 -11.17 -16.59 -3.71
C SER A 35 -10.53 -17.11 -2.41
N MET A 36 -10.27 -16.22 -1.44
CA MET A 36 -9.76 -16.62 -0.12
C MET A 36 -10.77 -17.46 0.65
N MET A 37 -12.06 -17.10 0.66
CA MET A 37 -13.10 -17.89 1.34
C MET A 37 -13.25 -19.27 0.73
N ILE A 38 -13.30 -19.37 -0.61
CA ILE A 38 -13.38 -20.65 -1.31
C ILE A 38 -12.14 -21.52 -0.99
N SER A 39 -10.95 -20.92 -1.05
CA SER A 39 -9.71 -21.63 -0.75
C SER A 39 -9.64 -22.11 0.69
N ALA A 40 -10.11 -21.31 1.65
CA ALA A 40 -10.17 -21.71 3.06
C ALA A 40 -11.10 -22.92 3.27
N ILE A 41 -12.24 -22.96 2.58
CA ILE A 41 -13.15 -24.12 2.61
C ILE A 41 -12.48 -25.35 2.01
N ILE A 42 -11.79 -25.21 0.88
CA ILE A 42 -11.09 -26.32 0.22
C ILE A 42 -9.97 -26.85 1.11
N ILE A 43 -9.20 -25.96 1.77
CA ILE A 43 -8.16 -26.37 2.73
C ILE A 43 -8.77 -27.15 3.89
N GLY A 44 -9.84 -26.66 4.48
CA GLY A 44 -10.53 -27.33 5.59
C GLY A 44 -11.07 -28.71 5.18
N ALA A 45 -11.73 -28.81 4.04
CA ALA A 45 -12.24 -30.06 3.50
C ALA A 45 -11.11 -31.06 3.14
N GLY A 46 -10.05 -30.58 2.50
CA GLY A 46 -8.85 -31.36 2.18
C GLY A 46 -8.14 -31.89 3.43
N ALA A 47 -8.09 -31.07 4.48
CA ALA A 47 -7.58 -31.47 5.81
C ALA A 47 -8.46 -32.52 6.49
N GLY A 48 -9.72 -32.71 6.04
CA GLY A 48 -10.69 -33.64 6.63
C GLY A 48 -11.49 -33.05 7.78
N MET A 49 -11.61 -31.73 7.85
CA MET A 49 -12.44 -31.07 8.85
C MET A 49 -13.94 -31.24 8.54
N PRO A 50 -14.79 -31.46 9.55
CA PRO A 50 -16.24 -31.39 9.36
C PRO A 50 -16.69 -30.03 8.84
N LEU A 51 -17.70 -29.97 7.98
CA LEU A 51 -18.18 -28.71 7.38
C LEU A 51 -18.58 -27.66 8.41
N THR A 52 -19.20 -28.06 9.49
CA THR A 52 -19.55 -27.18 10.60
C THR A 52 -18.34 -26.54 11.26
N MET A 53 -17.26 -27.32 11.41
CA MET A 53 -16.03 -26.85 12.00
C MET A 53 -15.25 -25.92 11.04
N ILE A 54 -15.37 -26.13 9.73
CA ILE A 54 -14.79 -25.24 8.71
C ILE A 54 -15.43 -23.86 8.81
N SER A 55 -16.77 -23.79 8.84
CA SER A 55 -17.52 -22.54 8.98
C SER A 55 -17.12 -21.78 10.23
N ASP A 56 -17.15 -22.45 11.39
CA ASP A 56 -16.75 -21.85 12.67
C ASP A 56 -15.30 -21.35 12.66
N THR A 57 -14.40 -22.09 12.02
CA THR A 57 -12.97 -21.73 11.95
C THR A 57 -12.76 -20.50 11.07
N VAL A 58 -13.45 -20.43 9.92
CA VAL A 58 -13.39 -19.26 9.02
C VAL A 58 -13.97 -18.03 9.71
N GLU A 59 -15.14 -18.17 10.35
CA GLU A 59 -15.81 -17.08 11.08
C GLU A 59 -14.92 -16.54 12.21
N LYS A 60 -14.38 -17.42 13.05
CA LYS A 60 -13.46 -17.05 14.13
C LYS A 60 -12.18 -16.43 13.61
N GLY A 61 -11.63 -16.94 12.52
CA GLY A 61 -10.43 -16.38 11.88
C GLY A 61 -10.63 -14.95 11.38
N VAL A 62 -11.71 -14.73 10.63
CA VAL A 62 -12.10 -13.40 10.14
C VAL A 62 -12.43 -12.47 11.32
N GLY A 63 -13.26 -12.93 12.27
CA GLY A 63 -13.65 -12.14 13.44
C GLY A 63 -12.45 -11.71 14.27
N LYS A 64 -11.51 -12.62 14.59
CA LYS A 64 -10.30 -12.31 15.34
C LYS A 64 -9.39 -11.32 14.63
N THR A 65 -9.24 -11.47 13.32
CA THR A 65 -8.43 -10.53 12.51
C THR A 65 -9.07 -9.15 12.49
N LEU A 66 -10.36 -9.06 12.20
CA LEU A 66 -11.08 -7.79 12.17
C LEU A 66 -11.14 -7.10 13.53
N GLN A 67 -11.35 -7.83 14.61
CA GLN A 67 -11.41 -7.28 15.97
C GLN A 67 -10.16 -6.45 16.32
N GLY A 68 -8.98 -6.87 15.86
CA GLY A 68 -7.73 -6.17 16.16
C GLY A 68 -7.44 -4.97 15.27
N ILE A 69 -7.99 -4.92 14.06
CA ILE A 69 -7.57 -3.94 13.05
C ILE A 69 -8.69 -3.10 12.44
N ALA A 70 -9.97 -3.56 12.52
CA ALA A 70 -11.06 -2.95 11.76
C ALA A 70 -11.25 -1.46 12.09
N LEU A 71 -11.23 -1.10 13.37
CA LEU A 71 -11.42 0.29 13.79
C LEU A 71 -10.28 1.19 13.29
N LEU A 72 -9.03 0.74 13.47
CA LEU A 72 -7.86 1.52 13.13
C LEU A 72 -7.72 1.69 11.61
N VAL A 73 -7.90 0.61 10.86
CA VAL A 73 -7.87 0.63 9.40
C VAL A 73 -9.07 1.40 8.85
N GLY A 74 -10.26 1.22 9.43
CA GLY A 74 -11.47 1.95 9.05
C GLY A 74 -11.31 3.46 9.22
N LEU A 75 -10.91 3.91 10.41
CA LEU A 75 -10.67 5.33 10.68
C LEU A 75 -9.51 5.90 9.86
N GLY A 76 -8.43 5.13 9.70
CA GLY A 76 -7.30 5.52 8.85
C GLY A 76 -7.70 5.69 7.38
N SER A 77 -8.50 4.78 6.84
CA SER A 77 -9.03 4.86 5.47
C SER A 77 -9.97 6.06 5.29
N MET A 78 -10.84 6.33 6.28
CA MET A 78 -11.73 7.50 6.23
C MET A 78 -10.93 8.80 6.26
N PHE A 79 -9.92 8.90 7.12
CA PHE A 79 -9.03 10.06 7.17
C PHE A 79 -8.26 10.23 5.86
N GLY A 80 -7.71 9.13 5.32
CA GLY A 80 -7.05 9.13 4.02
C GLY A 80 -7.96 9.59 2.89
N GLY A 81 -9.21 9.10 2.84
CA GLY A 81 -10.23 9.53 1.87
C GLY A 81 -10.60 11.01 1.99
N ILE A 82 -10.70 11.54 3.21
CA ILE A 82 -10.94 12.97 3.43
C ILE A 82 -9.75 13.79 2.91
N LEU A 83 -8.53 13.35 3.19
CA LEU A 83 -7.31 14.03 2.74
C LEU A 83 -7.21 14.05 1.20
N GLU A 84 -7.65 12.99 0.55
CA GLU A 84 -7.69 12.85 -0.91
C GLU A 84 -8.75 13.78 -1.52
N VAL A 85 -10.01 13.68 -1.07
CA VAL A 85 -11.14 14.45 -1.63
C VAL A 85 -11.03 15.95 -1.35
N SER A 86 -10.45 16.32 -0.19
CA SER A 86 -10.22 17.73 0.17
C SER A 86 -9.07 18.41 -0.59
N GLY A 87 -8.29 17.66 -1.39
CA GLY A 87 -7.06 18.16 -2.00
C GLY A 87 -5.91 18.39 -0.99
N GLY A 88 -6.08 17.95 0.25
CA GLY A 88 -5.08 18.11 1.32
C GLY A 88 -3.76 17.44 0.99
N ALA A 89 -3.81 16.27 0.36
CA ALA A 89 -2.62 15.55 -0.09
C ALA A 89 -1.79 16.36 -1.10
N GLN A 90 -2.48 16.96 -2.08
CA GLN A 90 -1.85 17.83 -3.07
C GLN A 90 -1.26 19.10 -2.42
N ARG A 91 -1.99 19.72 -1.49
CA ARG A 91 -1.54 20.93 -0.79
C ARG A 91 -0.30 20.69 0.07
N ILE A 92 -0.20 19.54 0.73
CA ILE A 92 1.00 19.11 1.47
C ILE A 92 2.19 19.02 0.50
N ALA A 93 2.00 18.38 -0.66
CA ALA A 93 3.04 18.21 -1.66
C ALA A 93 3.51 19.56 -2.22
N GLU A 94 2.61 20.46 -2.62
CA GLU A 94 2.93 21.79 -3.12
C GLU A 94 3.70 22.60 -2.08
N THR A 95 3.28 22.55 -0.81
CA THR A 95 3.95 23.25 0.28
C THR A 95 5.37 22.75 0.50
N LEU A 96 5.58 21.43 0.46
CA LEU A 96 6.90 20.83 0.60
C LEU A 96 7.80 21.18 -0.59
N ILE A 97 7.28 21.12 -1.83
CA ILE A 97 8.03 21.51 -3.02
C ILE A 97 8.43 22.99 -2.95
N GLY A 98 7.53 23.87 -2.52
CA GLY A 98 7.80 25.28 -2.33
C GLY A 98 8.92 25.54 -1.30
N LYS A 99 8.92 24.81 -0.19
CA LYS A 99 9.96 24.93 0.86
C LYS A 99 11.32 24.37 0.45
N PHE A 100 11.34 23.20 -0.21
CA PHE A 100 12.59 22.55 -0.62
C PHE A 100 13.18 23.14 -1.90
N GLY A 101 12.37 23.83 -2.69
CA GLY A 101 12.73 24.37 -3.99
C GLY A 101 12.88 23.31 -5.08
N GLN A 102 12.92 23.76 -6.34
CA GLN A 102 12.95 22.86 -7.50
C GLN A 102 14.15 21.91 -7.54
N LYS A 103 15.32 22.35 -7.01
CA LYS A 103 16.53 21.50 -6.98
C LYS A 103 16.39 20.26 -6.11
N LYS A 104 15.58 20.34 -5.06
CA LYS A 104 15.33 19.26 -4.11
C LYS A 104 13.89 18.70 -4.20
N ALA A 105 13.19 18.96 -5.30
CA ALA A 105 11.80 18.54 -5.47
C ALA A 105 11.61 17.00 -5.41
N GLY A 106 12.62 16.22 -5.82
CA GLY A 106 12.61 14.77 -5.62
C GLY A 106 12.53 14.35 -4.14
N TRP A 107 13.25 15.07 -3.27
CA TRP A 107 13.16 14.88 -1.82
C TRP A 107 11.80 15.29 -1.27
N ALA A 108 11.27 16.42 -1.70
CA ALA A 108 9.96 16.89 -1.31
C ALA A 108 8.87 15.88 -1.68
N LEU A 109 8.90 15.35 -2.91
CA LEU A 109 7.95 14.36 -3.38
C LEU A 109 8.10 13.02 -2.63
N GLY A 110 9.33 12.56 -2.36
CA GLY A 110 9.56 11.36 -1.57
C GLY A 110 9.00 11.49 -0.16
N LEU A 111 9.28 12.59 0.53
CA LEU A 111 8.73 12.86 1.87
C LEU A 111 7.21 13.04 1.86
N THR A 112 6.66 13.72 0.85
CA THR A 112 5.20 13.81 0.67
C THR A 112 4.59 12.43 0.53
N GLY A 113 5.16 11.61 -0.37
CA GLY A 113 4.71 10.23 -0.55
C GLY A 113 4.75 9.45 0.76
N LEU A 114 5.84 9.57 1.52
CA LEU A 114 5.98 8.88 2.80
C LEU A 114 4.91 9.30 3.81
N VAL A 115 4.68 10.59 3.99
CA VAL A 115 3.67 11.10 4.93
C VAL A 115 2.26 10.67 4.50
N ILE A 116 1.90 10.86 3.23
CA ILE A 116 0.58 10.53 2.70
C ILE A 116 0.35 9.02 2.68
N GLY A 117 1.38 8.23 2.32
CA GLY A 117 1.32 6.78 2.31
C GLY A 117 1.01 6.15 3.67
N THR A 118 1.21 6.85 4.78
CA THR A 118 0.83 6.33 6.11
C THR A 118 -0.69 6.21 6.28
N THR A 119 -1.47 7.04 5.59
CA THR A 119 -2.92 7.17 5.80
C THR A 119 -3.75 6.85 4.56
N VAL A 120 -3.21 7.12 3.37
CA VAL A 120 -3.87 6.89 2.08
C VAL A 120 -3.41 5.55 1.50
N PHE A 121 -4.32 4.81 0.88
CA PHE A 121 -3.95 3.61 0.12
C PHE A 121 -2.98 3.97 -0.99
N PHE A 122 -2.01 3.09 -1.24
CA PHE A 122 -0.95 3.33 -2.22
C PHE A 122 -1.52 3.72 -3.59
N GLU A 123 -2.50 2.98 -4.10
CA GLU A 123 -3.12 3.20 -5.40
C GLU A 123 -3.79 4.57 -5.50
N ALA A 124 -4.55 4.97 -4.48
CA ALA A 124 -5.21 6.28 -4.42
C ALA A 124 -4.16 7.40 -4.33
N GLY A 125 -3.14 7.25 -3.49
CA GLY A 125 -2.03 8.20 -3.38
C GLY A 125 -1.29 8.39 -4.70
N VAL A 126 -1.09 7.32 -5.47
CA VAL A 126 -0.48 7.40 -6.82
C VAL A 126 -1.35 8.23 -7.76
N VAL A 127 -2.66 7.93 -7.83
CA VAL A 127 -3.57 8.65 -8.74
C VAL A 127 -3.60 10.14 -8.45
N VAL A 128 -3.63 10.53 -7.16
CA VAL A 128 -3.72 11.93 -6.75
C VAL A 128 -2.38 12.67 -6.92
N LEU A 129 -1.25 12.02 -6.61
CA LEU A 129 0.03 12.72 -6.52
C LEU A 129 0.92 12.57 -7.75
N ILE A 130 0.71 11.59 -8.63
CA ILE A 130 1.55 11.41 -9.82
C ILE A 130 1.49 12.59 -10.78
N PRO A 131 0.33 13.27 -10.98
CA PRO A 131 0.26 14.49 -11.80
C PRO A 131 1.20 15.59 -11.32
N LEU A 132 1.42 15.67 -9.99
CA LEU A 132 2.34 16.65 -9.41
C LEU A 132 3.80 16.34 -9.77
N ALA A 133 4.21 15.06 -9.73
CA ALA A 133 5.53 14.65 -10.21
C ALA A 133 5.72 14.99 -11.69
N PHE A 134 4.69 14.84 -12.51
CA PHE A 134 4.70 15.22 -13.92
C PHE A 134 4.83 16.73 -14.10
N SER A 135 4.09 17.52 -13.32
CA SER A 135 4.18 18.99 -13.35
C SER A 135 5.59 19.48 -13.04
N VAL A 136 6.22 18.92 -11.98
CA VAL A 136 7.59 19.25 -11.61
C VAL A 136 8.59 18.82 -12.68
N ALA A 137 8.41 17.64 -13.27
CA ALA A 137 9.26 17.16 -14.38
C ALA A 137 9.21 18.10 -15.59
N LYS A 138 8.01 18.57 -15.95
CA LYS A 138 7.79 19.56 -17.04
C LYS A 138 8.48 20.88 -16.75
N GLN A 139 8.36 21.42 -15.55
CA GLN A 139 8.96 22.70 -15.16
C GLN A 139 10.49 22.64 -15.14
N THR A 140 11.05 21.52 -14.69
CA THR A 140 12.51 21.34 -14.53
C THR A 140 13.19 20.76 -15.77
N LYS A 141 12.43 20.35 -16.77
CA LYS A 141 12.90 19.67 -17.99
C LYS A 141 13.76 18.41 -17.71
N LYS A 142 13.46 17.73 -16.60
CA LYS A 142 14.08 16.45 -16.23
C LYS A 142 13.16 15.28 -16.55
N SER A 143 13.76 14.07 -16.57
CA SER A 143 13.00 12.84 -16.75
C SER A 143 11.87 12.73 -15.71
N THR A 144 10.70 12.29 -16.14
CA THR A 144 9.56 12.01 -15.28
C THR A 144 9.92 10.99 -14.18
N LEU A 145 10.76 10.02 -14.50
CA LEU A 145 11.22 8.99 -13.55
C LEU A 145 12.01 9.60 -12.38
N TYR A 146 12.74 10.70 -12.60
CA TYR A 146 13.49 11.38 -11.55
C TYR A 146 12.62 11.86 -10.38
N TYR A 147 11.36 12.14 -10.63
CA TYR A 147 10.38 12.63 -9.64
C TYR A 147 9.35 11.58 -9.25
N ALA A 148 8.92 10.74 -10.19
CA ALA A 148 7.94 9.72 -9.93
C ALA A 148 8.50 8.61 -9.01
N ILE A 149 9.75 8.17 -9.22
CA ILE A 149 10.33 7.09 -8.39
C ILE A 149 10.44 7.50 -6.91
N PRO A 150 10.97 8.67 -6.53
CA PRO A 150 10.94 9.11 -5.13
C PRO A 150 9.55 9.18 -4.54
N LEU A 151 8.57 9.71 -5.27
CA LEU A 151 7.19 9.79 -4.82
C LEU A 151 6.59 8.40 -4.56
N LEU A 152 6.71 7.49 -5.52
CA LEU A 152 6.21 6.12 -5.41
C LEU A 152 6.90 5.35 -4.30
N SER A 153 8.21 5.51 -4.16
CA SER A 153 8.98 4.89 -3.09
C SER A 153 8.55 5.40 -1.71
N GLY A 154 8.33 6.70 -1.56
CA GLY A 154 7.79 7.28 -0.34
C GLY A 154 6.41 6.72 0.01
N LEU A 155 5.47 6.75 -0.95
CA LEU A 155 4.12 6.20 -0.78
C LEU A 155 4.17 4.72 -0.36
N ALA A 156 4.94 3.90 -1.08
CA ALA A 156 5.05 2.48 -0.80
C ALA A 156 5.66 2.21 0.59
N SER A 157 6.73 2.95 0.94
CA SER A 157 7.41 2.78 2.23
C SER A 157 6.54 3.26 3.39
N GLY A 158 5.85 4.39 3.27
CA GLY A 158 4.91 4.89 4.27
C GLY A 158 3.77 3.90 4.49
N TYR A 159 3.18 3.40 3.42
CA TYR A 159 2.10 2.43 3.47
C TYR A 159 2.52 1.07 4.03
N ALA A 160 3.73 0.59 3.68
CA ALA A 160 4.19 -0.73 4.11
C ALA A 160 4.61 -0.79 5.58
N PHE A 161 5.29 0.24 6.08
CA PHE A 161 5.98 0.17 7.37
C PHE A 161 5.33 0.98 8.49
N VAL A 162 4.52 1.98 8.17
CA VAL A 162 4.04 2.92 9.20
C VAL A 162 2.54 2.76 9.45
N PRO A 163 2.10 2.46 10.70
CA PRO A 163 0.70 2.53 11.07
C PRO A 163 0.13 3.96 10.84
N PRO A 164 -1.15 4.11 10.50
CA PRO A 164 -2.26 3.15 10.61
C PRO A 164 -2.56 2.32 9.35
N SER A 165 -1.63 2.13 8.43
CA SER A 165 -1.86 1.29 7.26
C SER A 165 -2.28 -0.14 7.64
N ALA A 166 -3.14 -0.76 6.84
CA ALA A 166 -3.66 -2.09 7.11
C ALA A 166 -2.57 -3.16 7.27
N GLY A 167 -1.55 -3.11 6.41
CA GLY A 167 -0.44 -4.07 6.41
C GLY A 167 0.41 -3.98 7.67
N SER A 168 0.83 -2.79 8.06
CA SER A 168 1.66 -2.58 9.24
C SER A 168 0.94 -2.94 10.54
N VAL A 169 -0.36 -2.62 10.63
CA VAL A 169 -1.20 -2.99 11.79
C VAL A 169 -1.39 -4.51 11.89
N LEU A 170 -1.63 -5.18 10.77
CA LEU A 170 -1.75 -6.64 10.74
C LEU A 170 -0.47 -7.32 11.24
N VAL A 171 0.69 -6.88 10.76
CA VAL A 171 2.00 -7.42 11.16
C VAL A 171 2.24 -7.16 12.66
N ALA A 172 1.97 -5.94 13.15
CA ALA A 172 2.13 -5.61 14.56
C ALA A 172 1.27 -6.54 15.45
N ASN A 173 0.00 -6.76 15.09
CA ASN A 173 -0.88 -7.69 15.81
C ASN A 173 -0.41 -9.14 15.74
N ALA A 174 0.05 -9.61 14.58
CA ALA A 174 0.53 -10.98 14.42
C ALA A 174 1.79 -11.26 15.24
N LEU A 175 2.67 -10.26 15.40
CA LEU A 175 3.89 -10.35 16.18
C LEU A 175 3.69 -10.00 17.68
N GLY A 176 2.48 -9.59 18.10
CA GLY A 176 2.22 -9.13 19.46
C GLY A 176 2.95 -7.85 19.85
N VAL A 177 3.33 -7.03 18.86
CA VAL A 177 4.05 -5.77 19.05
C VAL A 177 3.06 -4.63 19.20
N ASN A 178 3.27 -3.73 20.17
CA ASN A 178 2.43 -2.55 20.28
C ASN A 178 2.67 -1.55 19.14
N LEU A 179 1.63 -0.78 18.77
CA LEU A 179 1.68 0.14 17.64
C LEU A 179 2.73 1.26 17.82
N GLY A 180 2.99 1.70 19.05
CA GLY A 180 4.02 2.70 19.33
C GLY A 180 5.41 2.21 18.94
N THR A 181 5.75 0.97 19.31
CA THR A 181 7.01 0.33 18.89
C THR A 181 7.07 0.15 17.37
N MET A 182 5.94 -0.25 16.76
CA MET A 182 5.86 -0.38 15.29
C MET A 182 6.11 0.96 14.58
N ILE A 183 5.59 2.07 15.11
CA ILE A 183 5.84 3.42 14.57
C ILE A 183 7.30 3.81 14.75
N MET A 184 7.88 3.58 15.95
CA MET A 184 9.28 3.94 16.23
C MET A 184 10.28 3.23 15.31
N VAL A 185 10.02 1.99 14.94
CA VAL A 185 10.86 1.23 14.01
C VAL A 185 10.45 1.48 12.56
N GLY A 186 9.16 1.62 12.30
CA GLY A 186 8.58 1.79 10.96
C GLY A 186 9.00 3.09 10.29
N ILE A 187 9.00 4.22 11.01
CA ILE A 187 9.41 5.51 10.43
C ILE A 187 10.86 5.52 9.95
N PRO A 188 11.88 5.14 10.77
CA PRO A 188 13.25 5.05 10.30
C PRO A 188 13.42 4.07 9.12
N THR A 189 12.76 2.91 9.19
CA THR A 189 12.80 1.93 8.10
C THR A 189 12.22 2.50 6.81
N ALA A 190 11.06 3.13 6.87
CA ALA A 190 10.42 3.75 5.73
C ALA A 190 11.28 4.87 5.13
N LEU A 191 11.93 5.70 5.96
CA LEU A 191 12.87 6.73 5.53
C LEU A 191 14.08 6.13 4.80
N ILE A 192 14.69 5.08 5.36
CA ILE A 192 15.84 4.40 4.72
C ILE A 192 15.41 3.80 3.38
N CYS A 193 14.28 3.11 3.33
CA CYS A 193 13.75 2.55 2.08
C CYS A 193 13.48 3.63 1.04
N MET A 194 12.83 4.74 1.42
CA MET A 194 12.59 5.88 0.53
C MET A 194 13.91 6.49 0.04
N LEU A 195 14.91 6.63 0.90
CA LEU A 195 16.22 7.17 0.51
C LEU A 195 16.90 6.28 -0.50
N VAL A 196 17.00 4.99 -0.24
CA VAL A 196 17.72 4.05 -1.10
C VAL A 196 16.99 3.85 -2.42
N SER A 197 15.71 3.46 -2.38
CA SER A 197 14.94 3.14 -3.60
C SER A 197 14.40 4.38 -4.30
N GLY A 198 14.06 5.44 -3.56
CA GLY A 198 13.51 6.67 -4.12
C GLY A 198 14.59 7.64 -4.58
N ILE A 199 15.40 8.14 -3.66
CA ILE A 199 16.31 9.25 -3.94
C ILE A 199 17.56 8.76 -4.68
N ILE A 200 18.24 7.72 -4.16
CA ILE A 200 19.48 7.22 -4.76
C ILE A 200 19.18 6.52 -6.09
N TRP A 201 18.33 5.50 -6.05
CA TRP A 201 17.98 4.72 -7.24
C TRP A 201 17.18 5.52 -8.26
N GLY A 202 16.19 6.29 -7.83
CA GLY A 202 15.40 7.17 -8.69
C GLY A 202 16.24 8.26 -9.35
N GLY A 203 17.19 8.85 -8.61
CA GLY A 203 18.16 9.79 -9.15
C GLY A 203 19.09 9.14 -10.20
N PHE A 204 19.57 7.93 -9.92
CA PHE A 204 20.41 7.18 -10.86
C PHE A 204 19.68 6.83 -12.16
N ILE A 205 18.47 6.28 -12.07
CA ILE A 205 17.66 5.90 -13.23
C ILE A 205 17.17 7.14 -13.99
N GLY A 206 16.63 8.13 -13.28
CA GLY A 206 16.08 9.34 -13.89
C GLY A 206 17.12 10.21 -14.60
N ASN A 207 18.41 10.08 -14.26
CA ASN A 207 19.50 10.73 -15.01
C ASN A 207 19.99 9.91 -16.20
N ARG A 208 19.72 8.59 -16.23
CA ARG A 208 20.16 7.72 -17.34
C ARG A 208 19.07 7.48 -18.38
N ILE A 209 17.82 7.43 -17.94
CA ILE A 209 16.67 7.14 -18.79
C ILE A 209 15.79 8.40 -18.82
N PHE A 210 15.77 9.05 -19.98
CA PHE A 210 14.86 10.17 -20.19
C PHE A 210 13.50 9.62 -20.65
N THR A 211 12.49 9.80 -19.82
CA THR A 211 11.10 9.44 -20.14
C THR A 211 10.30 10.72 -20.26
N GLU A 212 9.74 10.93 -21.44
CA GLU A 212 8.82 12.03 -21.71
C GLU A 212 7.50 11.85 -20.95
N LEU A 213 6.78 12.95 -20.79
CA LEU A 213 5.44 12.92 -20.24
C LEU A 213 4.52 12.12 -21.18
N PRO A 214 3.62 11.28 -20.65
CA PRO A 214 2.57 10.66 -21.47
C PRO A 214 1.76 11.74 -22.19
N ALA A 215 1.49 11.54 -23.49
CA ALA A 215 0.81 12.52 -24.34
C ALA A 215 -0.56 12.98 -23.80
N ASN A 216 -1.21 12.16 -23.00
CA ASN A 216 -2.53 12.42 -22.42
C ASN A 216 -2.53 13.27 -21.13
N VAL A 217 -1.35 13.64 -20.60
CA VAL A 217 -1.23 14.44 -19.36
C VAL A 217 -1.15 15.95 -19.65
N GLY A 218 -1.20 16.35 -20.91
CA GLY A 218 -1.11 17.75 -21.35
C GLY A 218 -2.32 18.64 -20.98
N GLU A 219 -3.43 18.07 -20.59
CA GLU A 219 -4.67 18.80 -20.24
C GLU A 219 -5.04 18.62 -18.74
N ILE A 220 -4.11 18.90 -17.84
CA ILE A 220 -4.54 19.26 -16.49
C ILE A 220 -5.11 20.69 -16.62
N LYS A 221 -6.43 20.80 -16.74
CA LYS A 221 -7.11 22.06 -16.63
C LYS A 221 -6.68 22.71 -15.32
N ASP A 222 -6.07 23.85 -15.46
CA ASP A 222 -5.90 24.82 -14.38
C ASP A 222 -7.31 25.32 -14.05
N ASP A 223 -8.06 24.54 -13.29
CA ASP A 223 -9.31 24.99 -12.69
C ASP A 223 -8.93 25.99 -11.60
N GLY A 224 -8.66 27.21 -12.03
CA GLY A 224 -8.39 28.38 -11.18
C GLY A 224 -9.54 28.64 -10.21
N LYS A 225 -9.69 27.79 -9.23
CA LYS A 225 -10.42 28.06 -8.00
C LYS A 225 -9.42 28.46 -6.93
N GLU A 226 -9.16 29.78 -6.91
CA GLU A 226 -8.75 30.44 -5.68
C GLU A 226 -9.81 30.14 -4.61
N LEU A 227 -9.41 29.48 -3.54
CA LEU A 227 -10.15 29.37 -2.30
C LEU A 227 -9.56 30.34 -1.28
#